data_379a2129a770d4051c5f02a21709cd81
#
_entry.id   379a2129a770d4051c5f02a21709cd81
#
_cell.length_a   1.000
_cell.length_b   1.000
_cell.length_c   1.000
_cell.angle_alpha   90.00
_cell.angle_beta   90.00
_cell.angle_gamma   90.00
#
_symmetry.space_group_name_H-M   'P 1'
#
loop_
_entity.id
_entity.type
_entity.pdbx_description
1 polymer ?
#
loop_
_entity_poly.entity_id
_entity_poly.type
_entity_poly.pdbx_seq_one_letter_code
_entity_poly.pdbx_strand_id
1 'polypeptide(L)'
;EVKTWVEVERSVSARRDFELVLCDGPEGACRAVGAATSRWVAFDVAKRRMVRIPKKTTEDVTNFHALLDNYIMGEDYVMPKLPDIKASALPLSRPKAFTGDRLDLDMNGHVNNVVYTEWILESVPVEMWGDYQLCELDIEFKSECGYGDVVAAVTAREGSAEGVVIEEDNARVIHQLVKLGDDGRETEVIRARSTWRRKGAMTAEEKEMAAVIAAAWGKNKGGKAKGRLGGIDPGSVDAALLAR
;
A
#
# COMPACT_ATOMS: atom_id res chain seq x y z
N GLU A 1 10.22 -3.63 13.18
CA GLU A 1 11.33 -3.90 12.26
C GLU A 1 10.80 -4.03 10.84
N VAL A 2 11.53 -3.50 9.86
CA VAL A 2 11.24 -3.71 8.43
C VAL A 2 12.44 -4.42 7.84
N LYS A 3 12.22 -5.60 7.27
CA LYS A 3 13.22 -6.34 6.50
C LYS A 3 12.95 -6.13 5.02
N THR A 4 13.99 -6.00 4.21
CA THR A 4 13.84 -5.84 2.76
C THR A 4 15.03 -6.46 2.04
N TRP A 5 14.75 -7.04 0.87
CA TRP A 5 15.74 -7.63 -0.02
C TRP A 5 15.37 -7.42 -1.47
N VAL A 6 16.36 -7.47 -2.34
CA VAL A 6 16.22 -7.18 -3.77
C VAL A 6 16.74 -8.34 -4.58
N GLU A 7 16.05 -8.70 -5.64
CA GLU A 7 16.48 -9.67 -6.63
C GLU A 7 16.34 -9.11 -8.04
N VAL A 8 17.28 -9.44 -8.92
CA VAL A 8 17.16 -9.13 -10.34
C VAL A 8 16.46 -10.29 -11.04
N GLU A 9 15.16 -10.13 -11.33
CA GLU A 9 14.35 -11.20 -11.96
C GLU A 9 14.67 -11.38 -13.44
N ARG A 10 14.88 -10.25 -14.14
CA ARG A 10 15.14 -10.21 -15.59
C ARG A 10 16.18 -9.16 -15.88
N SER A 11 16.77 -9.20 -17.06
CA SER A 11 17.82 -8.24 -17.43
C SER A 11 17.40 -6.76 -17.36
N VAL A 12 16.12 -6.45 -17.24
CA VAL A 12 15.58 -5.09 -17.22
C VAL A 12 14.79 -4.76 -15.95
N SER A 13 14.54 -5.74 -15.07
CA SER A 13 13.71 -5.57 -13.88
C SER A 13 14.31 -6.22 -12.65
N ALA A 14 14.04 -5.61 -11.52
CA ALA A 14 14.35 -6.14 -10.20
C ALA A 14 13.06 -6.17 -9.36
N ARG A 15 12.94 -7.18 -8.52
CA ARG A 15 11.92 -7.32 -7.50
C ARG A 15 12.49 -6.92 -6.16
N ARG A 16 11.74 -6.18 -5.38
CA ARG A 16 12.07 -5.85 -4.00
C ARG A 16 10.94 -6.25 -3.10
N ASP A 17 11.24 -7.11 -2.16
CA ASP A 17 10.32 -7.60 -1.16
C ASP A 17 10.55 -6.91 0.19
N PHE A 18 9.47 -6.83 0.98
CA PHE A 18 9.47 -6.24 2.31
C PHE A 18 8.66 -7.12 3.25
N GLU A 19 9.18 -7.31 4.45
CA GLU A 19 8.49 -7.94 5.56
C GLU A 19 8.42 -6.95 6.74
N LEU A 20 7.21 -6.69 7.22
CA LEU A 20 7.00 -5.92 8.43
C LEU A 20 6.88 -6.88 9.61
N VAL A 21 7.74 -6.68 10.61
CA VAL A 21 7.87 -7.58 11.75
C VAL A 21 7.64 -6.80 13.04
N LEU A 22 6.72 -7.27 13.86
CA LEU A 22 6.49 -6.76 15.20
C LEU A 22 7.18 -7.66 16.20
N CYS A 23 8.06 -7.08 17.03
CA CYS A 23 8.83 -7.78 18.07
C CYS A 23 8.39 -7.30 19.45
N ASP A 24 7.25 -7.75 19.91
CA ASP A 24 6.60 -7.39 21.19
C ASP A 24 6.26 -8.62 22.06
N GLY A 25 6.64 -9.81 21.60
CA GLY A 25 6.40 -11.05 22.31
C GLY A 25 7.35 -11.28 23.51
N PRO A 26 7.03 -12.26 24.38
CA PRO A 26 7.92 -12.69 25.45
C PRO A 26 9.32 -13.06 24.89
N GLU A 27 10.38 -12.71 25.62
CA GLU A 27 11.78 -12.98 25.22
C GLU A 27 12.19 -12.38 23.87
N GLY A 28 11.47 -11.33 23.39
CA GLY A 28 11.74 -10.71 22.10
C GLY A 28 11.22 -11.50 20.89
N ALA A 29 10.24 -12.38 21.09
CA ALA A 29 9.60 -13.10 20.00
C ALA A 29 8.99 -12.12 18.98
N CYS A 30 9.26 -12.38 17.70
CA CYS A 30 8.84 -11.54 16.59
C CYS A 30 7.83 -12.29 15.71
N ARG A 31 6.90 -11.56 15.12
CA ARG A 31 5.92 -12.08 14.15
C ARG A 31 5.78 -11.15 12.97
N ALA A 32 5.55 -11.71 11.80
CA ALA A 32 5.22 -10.91 10.62
C ALA A 32 3.81 -10.30 10.78
N VAL A 33 3.67 -9.02 10.46
CA VAL A 33 2.40 -8.28 10.53
C VAL A 33 2.01 -7.68 9.19
N GLY A 34 2.88 -7.72 8.20
CA GLY A 34 2.61 -7.27 6.87
C GLY A 34 3.70 -7.67 5.89
N ALA A 35 3.37 -7.68 4.63
CA ALA A 35 4.27 -7.99 3.53
C ALA A 35 4.01 -7.06 2.35
N ALA A 36 5.05 -6.75 1.59
CA ALA A 36 4.91 -6.04 0.33
C ALA A 36 5.93 -6.55 -0.70
N THR A 37 5.57 -6.47 -1.95
CA THR A 37 6.48 -6.70 -3.07
C THR A 37 6.36 -5.57 -4.08
N SER A 38 7.48 -5.19 -4.67
CA SER A 38 7.51 -4.17 -5.72
C SER A 38 8.41 -4.60 -6.87
N ARG A 39 8.01 -4.27 -8.09
CA ARG A 39 8.82 -4.50 -9.27
C ARG A 39 9.33 -3.18 -9.83
N TRP A 40 10.62 -3.11 -10.00
CA TRP A 40 11.36 -1.96 -10.48
C TRP A 40 11.93 -2.25 -11.87
N VAL A 41 11.88 -1.27 -12.74
CA VAL A 41 12.49 -1.37 -14.07
C VAL A 41 13.61 -0.35 -14.21
N ALA A 42 14.71 -0.76 -14.85
CA ALA A 42 15.75 0.17 -15.21
C ALA A 42 15.32 1.00 -16.41
N PHE A 43 15.32 2.32 -16.28
CA PHE A 43 14.81 3.23 -17.29
C PHE A 43 15.85 4.31 -17.63
N ASP A 44 16.09 4.49 -18.93
CA ASP A 44 16.93 5.57 -19.45
C ASP A 44 16.04 6.81 -19.63
N VAL A 45 16.18 7.77 -18.72
CA VAL A 45 15.37 8.99 -18.72
C VAL A 45 15.58 9.81 -19.99
N ALA A 46 16.82 9.89 -20.49
CA ALA A 46 17.14 10.66 -21.70
C ALA A 46 16.53 10.04 -22.97
N LYS A 47 16.54 8.72 -23.05
CA LYS A 47 15.98 7.97 -24.21
C LYS A 47 14.54 7.53 -24.00
N ARG A 48 13.98 7.78 -22.80
CA ARG A 48 12.61 7.40 -22.40
C ARG A 48 12.26 5.95 -22.72
N ARG A 49 13.16 5.02 -22.38
CA ARG A 49 12.97 3.59 -22.63
C ARG A 49 13.56 2.72 -21.53
N MET A 50 13.01 1.54 -21.37
CA MET A 50 13.62 0.52 -20.52
C MET A 50 15.01 0.13 -21.04
N VAL A 51 15.93 -0.08 -20.12
CA VAL A 51 17.32 -0.49 -20.40
C VAL A 51 17.68 -1.70 -19.56
N ARG A 52 18.74 -2.38 -19.96
CA ARG A 52 19.26 -3.49 -19.16
C ARG A 52 19.93 -2.97 -17.90
N ILE A 53 19.68 -3.67 -16.79
CA ILE A 53 20.42 -3.43 -15.53
C ILE A 53 21.88 -3.78 -15.79
N PRO A 54 22.82 -2.91 -15.41
CA PRO A 54 24.25 -3.17 -15.60
C PRO A 54 24.67 -4.47 -14.91
N LYS A 55 25.54 -5.27 -15.57
CA LYS A 55 25.97 -6.55 -15.04
C LYS A 55 26.59 -6.44 -13.64
N LYS A 56 27.38 -5.39 -13.40
CA LYS A 56 27.96 -5.12 -12.09
C LYS A 56 26.88 -4.93 -11.02
N THR A 57 25.84 -4.16 -11.31
CA THR A 57 24.70 -3.97 -10.38
C THR A 57 24.01 -5.30 -10.08
N THR A 58 23.83 -6.16 -11.10
CA THR A 58 23.26 -7.50 -10.91
C THR A 58 24.14 -8.34 -9.99
N GLU A 59 25.45 -8.34 -10.22
CA GLU A 59 26.43 -9.08 -9.40
C GLU A 59 26.45 -8.57 -7.94
N ASP A 60 26.44 -7.24 -7.76
CA ASP A 60 26.40 -6.62 -6.43
C ASP A 60 25.12 -7.03 -5.67
N VAL A 61 23.95 -6.95 -6.31
CA VAL A 61 22.66 -7.36 -5.73
C VAL A 61 22.66 -8.84 -5.38
N THR A 62 23.13 -9.71 -6.28
CA THR A 62 23.17 -11.16 -6.07
C THR A 62 24.05 -11.55 -4.89
N ASN A 63 25.16 -10.85 -4.69
CA ASN A 63 26.05 -11.11 -3.54
C ASN A 63 25.38 -10.79 -2.20
N PHE A 64 24.45 -9.85 -2.15
CA PHE A 64 23.64 -9.57 -0.96
C PHE A 64 22.44 -10.52 -0.82
N HIS A 65 21.93 -11.04 -1.93
CA HIS A 65 20.74 -11.92 -1.94
C HIS A 65 21.02 -13.31 -1.34
N ALA A 66 22.24 -13.79 -1.40
CA ALA A 66 22.64 -15.12 -0.87
C ALA A 66 22.30 -15.35 0.62
N LEU A 67 21.80 -14.34 1.32
CA LEU A 67 21.40 -14.40 2.72
C LEU A 67 19.88 -14.63 2.92
N LEU A 68 19.04 -14.56 1.87
CA LEU A 68 17.57 -14.56 2.02
C LEU A 68 16.90 -15.29 0.85
N ASP A 69 16.75 -16.61 0.97
CA ASP A 69 16.13 -17.50 -0.02
C ASP A 69 14.58 -17.43 -0.03
N ASN A 70 13.96 -16.31 0.28
CA ASN A 70 12.50 -16.23 0.41
C ASN A 70 11.88 -15.11 -0.41
N TYR A 71 11.02 -15.48 -1.35
CA TYR A 71 10.03 -14.57 -1.91
C TYR A 71 8.86 -14.42 -0.95
N ILE A 72 8.61 -13.20 -0.45
CA ILE A 72 7.57 -12.95 0.55
C ILE A 72 6.17 -13.31 0.05
N MET A 73 5.94 -13.19 -1.25
CA MET A 73 4.68 -13.55 -1.91
C MET A 73 4.74 -14.88 -2.68
N GLY A 74 5.83 -15.65 -2.49
CA GLY A 74 6.13 -16.85 -3.29
C GLY A 74 6.85 -16.56 -4.60
N GLU A 75 7.61 -17.54 -5.09
CA GLU A 75 8.42 -17.43 -6.32
C GLU A 75 7.55 -17.17 -7.55
N ASP A 76 6.42 -17.87 -7.64
CA ASP A 76 5.49 -17.80 -8.77
C ASP A 76 4.50 -16.64 -8.70
N TYR A 77 4.63 -15.75 -7.72
CA TYR A 77 3.70 -14.64 -7.57
C TYR A 77 3.77 -13.70 -8.77
N VAL A 78 2.65 -13.56 -9.45
CA VAL A 78 2.45 -12.61 -10.53
C VAL A 78 1.48 -11.54 -10.06
N MET A 79 1.93 -10.28 -10.08
CA MET A 79 1.05 -9.16 -9.75
C MET A 79 -0.18 -9.20 -10.67
N PRO A 80 -1.40 -9.22 -10.12
CA PRO A 80 -2.61 -9.28 -10.93
C PRO A 80 -2.74 -8.03 -11.79
N LYS A 81 -3.24 -8.20 -13.01
CA LYS A 81 -3.56 -7.06 -13.87
C LYS A 81 -4.72 -6.27 -13.24
N LEU A 82 -4.49 -4.99 -13.01
CA LEU A 82 -5.51 -4.11 -12.46
C LEU A 82 -6.56 -3.75 -13.52
N PRO A 83 -7.87 -3.82 -13.19
CA PRO A 83 -8.94 -3.50 -14.13
C PRO A 83 -8.99 -2.00 -14.44
N ASP A 84 -9.50 -1.66 -15.61
CA ASP A 84 -9.86 -0.28 -15.95
C ASP A 84 -11.16 0.11 -15.26
N ILE A 85 -11.26 1.36 -14.83
CA ILE A 85 -12.56 1.94 -14.47
C ILE A 85 -13.33 2.16 -15.77
N LYS A 86 -14.37 1.36 -15.97
CA LYS A 86 -15.25 1.53 -17.14
C LYS A 86 -16.00 2.85 -17.02
N ALA A 87 -16.23 3.51 -18.14
CA ALA A 87 -17.00 4.75 -18.20
C ALA A 87 -18.45 4.59 -17.65
N SER A 88 -18.96 3.35 -17.61
CA SER A 88 -20.26 3.01 -17.03
C SER A 88 -20.23 2.73 -15.53
N ALA A 89 -19.04 2.65 -14.91
CA ALA A 89 -18.94 2.42 -13.48
C ALA A 89 -19.42 3.66 -12.71
N LEU A 90 -20.29 3.44 -11.74
CA LEU A 90 -20.70 4.52 -10.85
C LEU A 90 -19.55 4.85 -9.90
N PRO A 91 -19.07 6.10 -9.86
CA PRO A 91 -18.05 6.51 -8.91
C PRO A 91 -18.55 6.32 -7.48
N LEU A 92 -17.71 5.81 -6.59
CA LEU A 92 -18.01 5.71 -5.16
C LEU A 92 -18.05 7.07 -4.47
N SER A 93 -17.27 8.01 -4.98
CA SER A 93 -17.20 9.39 -4.48
C SER A 93 -17.14 10.37 -5.63
N ARG A 94 -17.37 11.64 -5.34
CA ARG A 94 -17.07 12.69 -6.31
C ARG A 94 -15.58 12.69 -6.61
N PRO A 95 -15.18 12.83 -7.89
CA PRO A 95 -13.76 12.95 -8.22
C PRO A 95 -13.10 14.05 -7.39
N LYS A 96 -11.96 13.72 -6.76
CA LYS A 96 -11.11 14.71 -6.08
C LYS A 96 -10.00 15.13 -7.03
N ALA A 97 -9.62 16.39 -6.98
CA ALA A 97 -8.47 16.93 -7.69
C ALA A 97 -7.34 17.19 -6.68
N PHE A 98 -6.14 16.79 -7.03
CA PHE A 98 -4.91 17.01 -6.29
C PHE A 98 -3.93 17.77 -7.16
N THR A 99 -3.00 18.47 -6.54
CA THR A 99 -1.94 19.18 -7.25
C THR A 99 -0.61 18.77 -6.65
N GLY A 100 0.38 18.49 -7.50
CA GLY A 100 1.74 18.21 -7.04
C GLY A 100 2.40 19.47 -6.47
N ASP A 101 2.61 19.51 -5.17
CA ASP A 101 3.26 20.60 -4.47
C ASP A 101 4.78 20.38 -4.35
N ARG A 102 5.52 21.41 -3.95
CA ARG A 102 6.99 21.33 -3.84
C ARG A 102 7.47 20.28 -2.85
N LEU A 103 6.73 20.07 -1.77
CA LEU A 103 7.07 19.10 -0.74
C LEU A 103 6.75 17.66 -1.16
N ASP A 104 5.93 17.51 -2.19
CA ASP A 104 5.56 16.21 -2.75
C ASP A 104 6.65 15.65 -3.68
N LEU A 105 7.62 16.48 -4.10
CA LEU A 105 8.60 16.07 -5.09
C LEU A 105 9.77 15.30 -4.46
N ASP A 106 10.20 14.27 -5.18
CA ASP A 106 11.43 13.56 -4.91
C ASP A 106 12.67 14.31 -5.46
N MET A 107 13.84 13.72 -5.29
CA MET A 107 15.11 14.29 -5.78
C MET A 107 15.20 14.39 -7.31
N ASN A 108 14.32 13.73 -8.06
CA ASN A 108 14.23 13.79 -9.52
C ASN A 108 13.26 14.88 -10.00
N GLY A 109 12.59 15.56 -9.08
CA GLY A 109 11.58 16.58 -9.38
C GLY A 109 10.23 16.00 -9.78
N HIS A 110 9.98 14.73 -9.50
CA HIS A 110 8.70 14.06 -9.71
C HIS A 110 7.97 13.88 -8.39
N VAL A 111 6.65 13.83 -8.45
CA VAL A 111 5.81 13.52 -7.28
C VAL A 111 6.23 12.16 -6.73
N ASN A 112 6.53 12.10 -5.44
CA ASN A 112 6.97 10.89 -4.75
C ASN A 112 5.86 9.83 -4.76
N ASN A 113 6.24 8.56 -4.91
CA ASN A 113 5.30 7.44 -4.94
C ASN A 113 4.40 7.36 -3.70
N VAL A 114 4.85 7.81 -2.54
CA VAL A 114 4.06 7.86 -1.30
C VAL A 114 2.87 8.81 -1.44
N VAL A 115 3.06 9.95 -2.10
CA VAL A 115 2.00 10.97 -2.29
C VAL A 115 0.85 10.41 -3.13
N TYR A 116 1.15 9.61 -4.16
CA TYR A 116 0.08 8.94 -4.92
C TYR A 116 -0.72 7.97 -4.06
N THR A 117 -0.07 7.30 -3.11
CA THR A 117 -0.78 6.44 -2.13
C THR A 117 -1.73 7.28 -1.28
N GLU A 118 -1.30 8.45 -0.81
CA GLU A 118 -2.14 9.38 -0.06
C GLU A 118 -3.34 9.84 -0.90
N TRP A 119 -3.13 10.23 -2.17
CA TRP A 119 -4.21 10.65 -3.06
C TRP A 119 -5.22 9.53 -3.34
N ILE A 120 -4.75 8.29 -3.50
CA ILE A 120 -5.61 7.11 -3.62
C ILE A 120 -6.50 6.97 -2.39
N LEU A 121 -5.90 6.98 -1.21
CA LEU A 121 -6.60 6.76 0.04
C LEU A 121 -7.55 7.91 0.36
N GLU A 122 -7.15 9.15 0.12
CA GLU A 122 -7.99 10.33 0.27
C GLU A 122 -9.20 10.36 -0.68
N SER A 123 -9.15 9.62 -1.79
CA SER A 123 -10.28 9.49 -2.71
C SER A 123 -11.34 8.48 -2.27
N VAL A 124 -11.06 7.68 -1.24
CA VAL A 124 -12.01 6.71 -0.66
C VAL A 124 -13.07 7.44 0.15
N PRO A 125 -14.35 7.04 0.06
CA PRO A 125 -15.41 7.63 0.87
C PRO A 125 -15.13 7.51 2.37
N VAL A 126 -15.46 8.57 3.12
CA VAL A 126 -15.23 8.63 4.57
C VAL A 126 -15.98 7.53 5.34
N GLU A 127 -17.13 7.09 4.82
CA GLU A 127 -17.92 6.01 5.38
C GLU A 127 -17.16 4.68 5.37
N MET A 128 -16.35 4.46 4.33
CA MET A 128 -15.48 3.26 4.29
C MET A 128 -14.40 3.32 5.36
N TRP A 129 -13.83 4.49 5.63
CA TRP A 129 -12.85 4.65 6.72
C TRP A 129 -13.46 4.38 8.11
N GLY A 130 -14.75 4.71 8.28
CA GLY A 130 -15.50 4.42 9.50
C GLY A 130 -15.69 2.91 9.74
N ASP A 131 -16.15 2.20 8.72
CA ASP A 131 -16.67 0.84 8.83
C ASP A 131 -15.69 -0.25 8.42
N TYR A 132 -14.65 0.08 7.67
CA TYR A 132 -13.68 -0.88 7.11
C TYR A 132 -12.25 -0.53 7.48
N GLN A 133 -11.37 -1.51 7.38
CA GLN A 133 -9.92 -1.38 7.45
C GLN A 133 -9.29 -1.81 6.13
N LEU A 134 -8.27 -1.09 5.71
CA LEU A 134 -7.46 -1.45 4.53
C LEU A 134 -6.63 -2.70 4.84
N CYS A 135 -6.74 -3.72 3.99
CA CYS A 135 -5.99 -4.96 4.10
C CYS A 135 -4.95 -5.15 3.02
N GLU A 136 -5.25 -4.66 1.80
CA GLU A 136 -4.37 -4.84 0.65
C GLU A 136 -4.45 -3.61 -0.26
N LEU A 137 -3.33 -3.24 -0.84
CA LEU A 137 -3.23 -2.18 -1.82
C LEU A 137 -2.26 -2.57 -2.93
N ASP A 138 -2.80 -2.70 -4.14
CA ASP A 138 -2.06 -2.90 -5.38
C ASP A 138 -1.95 -1.59 -6.14
N ILE A 139 -0.77 -1.19 -6.57
CA ILE A 139 -0.53 0.04 -7.32
C ILE A 139 0.30 -0.25 -8.56
N GLU A 140 -0.17 0.23 -9.71
CA GLU A 140 0.56 0.26 -10.99
C GLU A 140 0.88 1.71 -11.35
N PHE A 141 2.17 2.07 -11.33
CA PHE A 141 2.66 3.39 -11.74
C PHE A 141 2.84 3.42 -13.26
N LYS A 142 2.10 4.28 -13.95
CA LYS A 142 2.06 4.35 -15.43
C LYS A 142 2.79 5.55 -16.00
N SER A 143 2.68 6.69 -15.35
CA SER A 143 3.39 7.93 -15.72
C SER A 143 3.70 8.76 -14.48
N GLU A 144 4.58 9.71 -14.64
CA GLU A 144 5.05 10.62 -13.60
C GLU A 144 4.32 11.97 -13.64
N CYS A 145 4.21 12.60 -12.47
CA CYS A 145 3.77 13.99 -12.33
C CYS A 145 4.89 14.85 -11.76
N GLY A 146 4.86 16.11 -12.10
CA GLY A 146 5.77 17.14 -11.58
C GLY A 146 5.03 18.20 -10.77
N TYR A 147 5.78 19.25 -10.45
CA TYR A 147 5.24 20.43 -9.76
C TYR A 147 4.12 21.09 -10.56
N GLY A 148 3.00 21.37 -9.91
CA GLY A 148 1.87 22.05 -10.50
C GLY A 148 0.95 21.19 -11.38
N ASP A 149 1.33 19.93 -11.65
CA ASP A 149 0.45 19.00 -12.35
C ASP A 149 -0.83 18.77 -11.54
N VAL A 150 -1.99 18.86 -12.23
CA VAL A 150 -3.30 18.60 -11.62
C VAL A 150 -3.73 17.19 -11.95
N VAL A 151 -4.09 16.43 -10.92
CA VAL A 151 -4.45 15.03 -11.00
C VAL A 151 -5.87 14.83 -10.48
N ALA A 152 -6.75 14.29 -11.30
CA ALA A 152 -8.09 13.86 -10.87
C ALA A 152 -8.03 12.41 -10.39
N ALA A 153 -8.56 12.14 -9.20
CA ALA A 153 -8.73 10.81 -8.66
C ALA A 153 -10.16 10.34 -8.80
N VAL A 154 -10.36 9.20 -9.42
CA VAL A 154 -11.65 8.53 -9.57
C VAL A 154 -11.58 7.19 -8.86
N THR A 155 -12.59 6.90 -8.04
CA THR A 155 -12.74 5.62 -7.34
C THR A 155 -14.06 4.97 -7.73
N ALA A 156 -14.03 3.68 -7.95
CA ALA A 156 -15.21 2.90 -8.24
C ALA A 156 -15.13 1.54 -7.51
N ARG A 157 -16.29 0.98 -7.21
CA ARG A 157 -16.35 -0.38 -6.64
C ARG A 157 -16.05 -1.40 -7.73
N GLU A 158 -15.17 -2.36 -7.46
CA GLU A 158 -14.90 -3.46 -8.39
C GLU A 158 -16.19 -4.28 -8.58
N GLY A 159 -16.58 -4.53 -9.81
CA GLY A 159 -17.78 -5.30 -10.15
C GLY A 159 -19.10 -4.50 -10.17
N SER A 160 -19.11 -3.20 -10.02
CA SER A 160 -20.32 -2.36 -9.93
C SER A 160 -21.08 -2.12 -11.26
N ALA A 161 -20.74 -2.83 -12.33
CA ALA A 161 -21.40 -2.67 -13.63
C ALA A 161 -22.66 -3.53 -13.83
N GLU A 162 -23.37 -3.95 -12.84
CA GLU A 162 -24.64 -4.66 -12.82
C GLU A 162 -24.66 -5.74 -11.72
N GLY A 163 -25.19 -5.37 -10.56
CA GLY A 163 -25.76 -6.35 -9.62
C GLY A 163 -24.81 -7.29 -8.89
N VAL A 164 -23.53 -6.96 -8.75
CA VAL A 164 -22.62 -7.82 -7.99
C VAL A 164 -22.83 -7.67 -6.51
N VAL A 165 -23.18 -8.79 -5.90
CA VAL A 165 -23.24 -9.00 -4.45
C VAL A 165 -21.91 -8.62 -3.84
N ILE A 166 -21.96 -7.61 -2.96
CA ILE A 166 -20.85 -7.33 -2.05
C ILE A 166 -20.81 -8.52 -1.09
N GLU A 167 -19.70 -9.21 -1.00
CA GLU A 167 -19.44 -10.00 0.19
C GLU A 167 -19.56 -9.04 1.36
N GLU A 168 -20.50 -9.26 2.26
CA GLU A 168 -20.87 -8.31 3.32
C GLU A 168 -19.67 -7.82 4.13
N ASP A 169 -18.59 -8.59 4.16
CA ASP A 169 -17.40 -8.35 4.98
C ASP A 169 -16.20 -7.78 4.23
N ASN A 170 -16.20 -7.80 2.89
CA ASN A 170 -15.07 -7.32 2.08
C ASN A 170 -15.52 -6.39 0.96
N ALA A 171 -14.78 -5.32 0.75
CA ALA A 171 -15.01 -4.40 -0.36
C ALA A 171 -13.72 -4.25 -1.18
N ARG A 172 -13.82 -4.38 -2.50
CA ARG A 172 -12.74 -4.05 -3.43
C ARG A 172 -13.06 -2.76 -4.14
N VAL A 173 -12.10 -1.86 -4.15
CA VAL A 173 -12.20 -0.54 -4.75
C VAL A 173 -11.10 -0.39 -5.78
N ILE A 174 -11.48 0.06 -6.97
CA ILE A 174 -10.55 0.40 -8.04
C ILE A 174 -10.35 1.91 -8.03
N HIS A 175 -9.12 2.31 -8.27
CA HIS A 175 -8.71 3.71 -8.31
C HIS A 175 -8.00 4.00 -9.63
N GLN A 176 -8.26 5.17 -10.16
CA GLN A 176 -7.57 5.71 -11.30
C GLN A 176 -7.21 7.17 -11.03
N LEU A 177 -5.92 7.49 -11.14
CA LEU A 177 -5.44 8.85 -11.09
C LEU A 177 -5.08 9.29 -12.49
N VAL A 178 -5.63 10.40 -12.93
CA VAL A 178 -5.49 10.92 -14.29
C VAL A 178 -4.98 12.35 -14.23
N LYS A 179 -3.83 12.59 -14.84
CA LYS A 179 -3.29 13.94 -15.02
C LYS A 179 -4.05 14.66 -16.11
N LEU A 180 -4.48 15.89 -15.81
CA LEU A 180 -5.17 16.78 -16.73
C LEU A 180 -4.13 17.69 -17.39
N GLY A 181 -3.95 17.55 -18.68
CA GLY A 181 -3.06 18.42 -19.46
C GLY A 181 -3.75 19.73 -19.83
N ASP A 182 -2.96 20.80 -20.05
CA ASP A 182 -3.45 22.12 -20.49
C ASP A 182 -4.19 22.05 -21.85
N ASP A 183 -3.88 21.05 -22.64
CA ASP A 183 -4.52 20.77 -23.95
C ASP A 183 -5.82 19.96 -23.82
N GLY A 184 -6.28 19.71 -22.60
CA GLY A 184 -7.47 18.90 -22.29
C GLY A 184 -7.24 17.40 -22.45
N ARG A 185 -6.01 16.94 -22.69
CA ARG A 185 -5.70 15.51 -22.72
C ARG A 185 -5.58 14.94 -21.32
N GLU A 186 -6.09 13.75 -21.17
CA GLU A 186 -5.99 12.97 -19.96
C GLU A 186 -4.87 11.92 -20.10
N THR A 187 -4.00 11.84 -19.08
CA THR A 187 -2.93 10.84 -19.02
C THR A 187 -3.08 10.03 -17.74
N GLU A 188 -3.28 8.74 -17.88
CA GLU A 188 -3.32 7.85 -16.72
C GLU A 188 -1.96 7.81 -16.02
N VAL A 189 -1.96 8.17 -14.75
CA VAL A 189 -0.76 8.24 -13.91
C VAL A 189 -0.65 7.01 -13.04
N ILE A 190 -1.76 6.66 -12.40
CA ILE A 190 -1.85 5.53 -11.47
C ILE A 190 -3.10 4.73 -11.78
N ARG A 191 -2.95 3.42 -11.66
CA ARG A 191 -4.04 2.48 -11.52
C ARG A 191 -3.83 1.71 -10.24
N ALA A 192 -4.87 1.59 -9.40
CA ALA A 192 -4.75 0.89 -8.15
C ALA A 192 -6.01 0.09 -7.82
N ARG A 193 -5.85 -0.88 -6.92
CA ARG A 193 -6.93 -1.60 -6.28
C ARG A 193 -6.65 -1.69 -4.80
N SER A 194 -7.65 -1.37 -3.98
CA SER A 194 -7.60 -1.56 -2.54
C SER A 194 -8.65 -2.58 -2.09
N THR A 195 -8.26 -3.46 -1.18
CA THR A 195 -9.15 -4.43 -0.54
C THR A 195 -9.36 -4.00 0.90
N TRP A 196 -10.62 -3.87 1.26
CA TRP A 196 -11.06 -3.40 2.56
C TRP A 196 -11.88 -4.50 3.24
N ARG A 197 -11.67 -4.70 4.53
CA ARG A 197 -12.43 -5.62 5.35
C ARG A 197 -13.26 -4.83 6.36
N ARG A 198 -14.51 -5.25 6.58
CA ARG A 198 -15.37 -4.65 7.58
C ARG A 198 -14.76 -4.82 8.97
N LYS A 199 -14.73 -3.75 9.75
CA LYS A 199 -14.29 -3.80 11.16
C LYS A 199 -15.19 -4.72 11.95
N GLY A 200 -14.61 -5.64 12.72
CA GLY A 200 -15.35 -6.69 13.42
C GLY A 200 -15.53 -8.00 12.67
N ALA A 201 -15.32 -8.03 11.34
CA ALA A 201 -15.24 -9.27 10.56
C ALA A 201 -13.81 -9.84 10.59
N MET A 202 -13.28 -10.03 11.78
CA MET A 202 -11.93 -10.60 11.96
C MET A 202 -11.92 -12.07 11.59
N THR A 203 -10.86 -12.53 10.93
CA THR A 203 -10.59 -13.96 10.76
C THR A 203 -10.41 -14.64 12.12
N ALA A 204 -10.50 -15.96 12.17
CA ALA A 204 -10.25 -16.70 13.41
C ALA A 204 -8.85 -16.43 13.97
N GLU A 205 -7.84 -16.34 13.09
CA GLU A 205 -6.44 -16.04 13.45
C GLU A 205 -6.28 -14.62 14.00
N GLU A 206 -6.95 -13.64 13.39
CA GLU A 206 -6.94 -12.25 13.88
C GLU A 206 -7.67 -12.10 15.21
N LYS A 207 -8.76 -12.85 15.43
CA LYS A 207 -9.45 -12.91 16.73
C LYS A 207 -8.57 -13.51 17.80
N GLU A 208 -7.85 -14.58 17.48
CA GLU A 208 -6.90 -15.20 18.39
C GLU A 208 -5.76 -14.25 18.72
N MET A 209 -5.24 -13.55 17.71
CA MET A 209 -4.20 -12.53 17.86
C MET A 209 -4.67 -11.37 18.73
N ALA A 210 -5.86 -10.83 18.47
CA ALA A 210 -6.45 -9.77 19.26
C ALA A 210 -6.68 -10.19 20.72
N ALA A 211 -7.09 -11.45 20.93
CA ALA A 211 -7.24 -12.02 22.26
C ALA A 211 -5.89 -12.15 23.00
N VAL A 212 -4.82 -12.55 22.30
CA VAL A 212 -3.46 -12.61 22.86
C VAL A 212 -2.96 -11.21 23.24
N ILE A 213 -3.17 -10.23 22.38
CA ILE A 213 -2.82 -8.82 22.64
C ILE A 213 -3.59 -8.29 23.85
N ALA A 214 -4.90 -8.50 23.90
CA ALA A 214 -5.75 -8.07 25.00
C ALA A 214 -5.36 -8.73 26.33
N ALA A 215 -5.02 -10.02 26.31
CA ALA A 215 -4.56 -10.76 27.49
C ALA A 215 -3.19 -10.25 28.00
N ALA A 216 -2.28 -9.92 27.09
CA ALA A 216 -0.98 -9.35 27.44
C ALA A 216 -1.13 -7.95 28.06
N TRP A 217 -2.04 -7.14 27.55
CA TRP A 217 -2.35 -5.80 28.09
C TRP A 217 -3.13 -5.86 29.41
N GLY A 218 -4.01 -6.83 29.56
CA GLY A 218 -4.76 -7.06 30.81
C GLY A 218 -3.86 -7.42 32.00
N LYS A 219 -2.79 -8.16 31.76
CA LYS A 219 -1.79 -8.53 32.79
C LYS A 219 -0.92 -7.36 33.26
N ASN A 220 -0.71 -6.34 32.43
CA ASN A 220 0.09 -5.16 32.78
C ASN A 220 -0.66 -4.14 33.66
N LYS A 221 -1.97 -4.23 33.81
CA LYS A 221 -2.75 -3.36 34.72
C LYS A 221 -2.55 -3.67 36.21
N GLY A 222 -1.90 -4.78 36.57
CA GLY A 222 -1.60 -5.19 37.94
C GLY A 222 -0.26 -4.70 38.51
N GLY A 223 0.64 -4.18 37.70
CA GLY A 223 1.93 -3.66 38.11
C GLY A 223 1.98 -2.15 38.09
N LYS A 224 2.26 -1.51 39.22
CA LYS A 224 2.50 -0.06 39.30
C LYS A 224 3.71 0.31 38.44
N ALA A 225 3.49 0.61 37.17
CA ALA A 225 4.51 1.19 36.31
C ALA A 225 4.68 2.67 36.66
N LYS A 226 5.72 3.00 37.42
CA LYS A 226 6.31 4.34 37.48
C LYS A 226 7.15 4.53 36.19
N GLY A 227 6.58 5.14 35.19
CA GLY A 227 7.27 5.57 33.97
C GLY A 227 6.35 6.46 33.16
N ARG A 228 6.57 7.77 33.22
CA ARG A 228 5.89 8.76 32.40
C ARG A 228 6.17 8.51 30.92
N LEU A 229 5.18 7.97 30.21
CA LEU A 229 4.97 8.25 28.80
C LEU A 229 3.75 9.17 28.73
N GLY A 230 3.94 10.31 28.05
CA GLY A 230 2.99 11.41 28.09
C GLY A 230 1.60 11.03 27.63
N GLY A 231 0.64 11.26 28.48
CA GLY A 231 -0.71 11.78 28.24
C GLY A 231 -1.61 11.14 27.21
N ILE A 232 -1.44 9.86 26.83
CA ILE A 232 -2.37 9.16 25.95
C ILE A 232 -3.20 8.22 26.82
N ASP A 233 -4.51 8.45 26.85
CA ASP A 233 -5.48 7.59 27.51
C ASP A 233 -5.47 6.19 26.89
N PRO A 234 -5.20 5.12 27.66
CA PRO A 234 -5.20 3.75 27.14
C PRO A 234 -6.52 3.33 26.48
N GLY A 235 -7.64 3.91 26.89
CA GLY A 235 -8.94 3.66 26.26
C GLY A 235 -9.11 4.24 24.86
N SER A 236 -8.30 5.24 24.49
CA SER A 236 -8.31 5.82 23.15
C SER A 236 -7.38 5.10 22.16
N VAL A 237 -6.40 4.35 22.70
CA VAL A 237 -5.43 3.59 21.87
C VAL A 237 -6.04 2.30 21.36
N ASP A 238 -6.94 1.69 22.12
CA ASP A 238 -7.61 0.44 21.72
C ASP A 238 -8.46 0.59 20.45
N ALA A 239 -9.14 1.73 20.31
CA ALA A 239 -9.93 2.03 19.11
C ALA A 239 -9.06 2.46 17.92
N ALA A 240 -7.92 3.08 18.17
CA ALA A 240 -7.03 3.59 17.12
C ALA A 240 -6.04 2.52 16.59
N LEU A 241 -5.67 1.52 17.39
CA LEU A 241 -4.78 0.43 16.97
C LEU A 241 -5.53 -0.70 16.24
N LEU A 242 -6.81 -0.90 16.58
CA LEU A 242 -7.71 -1.81 15.86
C LEU A 242 -8.35 -1.15 14.62
N ALA A 243 -8.17 0.16 14.47
CA ALA A 243 -8.66 0.96 13.35
C ALA A 243 -7.55 1.37 12.36
N ARG A 244 -6.34 0.86 12.56
CA ARG A 244 -5.19 1.06 11.65
C ARG A 244 -4.70 -0.25 11.10
#